data_fdd46347a2b51775024743b7ba7b7b10
#
_entry.id   fdd46347a2b51775024743b7ba7b7b10
#
_cell.length_a   1.000
_cell.length_b   1.000
_cell.length_c   1.000
_cell.angle_alpha   90.00
_cell.angle_beta   90.00
_cell.angle_gamma   90.00
#
_symmetry.space_group_name_H-M   'P 1'
#
loop_
_entity.id
_entity.type
_entity.pdbx_description
1 polymer ?
#
loop_
_entity_poly.entity_id
_entity_poly.type
_entity_poly.pdbx_seq_one_letter_code
_entity_poly.pdbx_strand_id
1 'polypeptide(L)'
;MDEKDRSAESNRGPRPLAESEITIKEEKTPRYAWVIWIITFLISFAAPMAQFKIVSIPLNFIYVPGASPDGCFGLDASGFGMLMTMVSLIGIVLAFPAAFICRKLGLKQTIALSAIGVIIGGLVEIIGGDNIATMMVGRFLEGTGIGLAGVSAPTLITLWFPDKTRGLALGLWCCWVPLSITLDSIICPLIASSMGWQGVFGVVVAFAVVALVLFLVLYRVPEGSVAGYSAEGSFIECVKLLNNPQIWLLGLVFFIFIIGQTGIVNTYLSTFLQSAPPVGWGWSEAAAGMGLAVVTGISIIANPLGGSVTAKLPHRLKRIVPVGVAVSYLICFYLLFQNSNESLIWIGIVLMGICGGFGGGGLRPFAPTIMNQSAMAATMGMAVMQFAQCLGNCFSPVYGAIIDGGATYWEACMTTIIPLSVVMLIAAFFIRPGKNSPVRRK
;
A
#
# COMPACT_ATOMS: atom_id res chain seq x y z
N MET A 1 58.17 40.94 25.32
CA MET A 1 57.35 39.76 24.86
C MET A 1 56.11 40.31 24.20
N ASP A 2 56.11 40.31 22.90
CA ASP A 2 55.36 41.19 22.03
C ASP A 2 53.89 40.87 21.90
N GLU A 3 53.09 41.89 21.92
CA GLU A 3 51.65 41.95 21.69
C GLU A 3 51.23 41.42 20.27
N LYS A 4 52.18 41.12 19.42
CA LYS A 4 51.99 40.59 18.06
C LYS A 4 51.69 39.10 18.00
N ASP A 5 52.02 38.34 19.04
CA ASP A 5 51.76 36.88 19.06
C ASP A 5 50.36 36.51 19.47
N ARG A 6 49.59 37.43 20.13
CA ARG A 6 48.18 37.17 20.50
C ARG A 6 47.20 37.40 19.35
N SER A 7 47.56 38.15 18.32
CA SER A 7 46.66 38.41 17.20
C SER A 7 46.67 37.31 16.14
N ALA A 8 47.70 36.41 16.14
CA ALA A 8 47.82 35.32 15.19
C ALA A 8 47.06 34.05 15.58
N GLU A 9 46.61 33.93 16.85
CA GLU A 9 45.82 32.77 17.31
C GLU A 9 44.29 32.91 17.15
N SER A 10 43.82 34.17 17.00
CA SER A 10 42.37 34.46 16.87
C SER A 10 41.79 34.21 15.48
N ASN A 11 42.61 33.91 14.48
CA ASN A 11 42.16 33.80 13.10
C ASN A 11 42.36 32.38 12.48
N ARG A 12 42.50 31.37 13.33
CA ARG A 12 42.39 29.96 12.91
C ARG A 12 40.94 29.53 12.99
N GLY A 13 40.25 29.57 11.87
CA GLY A 13 38.98 28.94 11.71
C GLY A 13 39.00 27.49 12.23
N PRO A 14 37.87 26.89 12.57
CA PRO A 14 37.82 25.55 13.15
C PRO A 14 38.61 24.56 12.29
N ARG A 15 39.62 23.92 12.89
CA ARG A 15 40.42 22.88 12.22
C ARG A 15 39.47 21.86 11.60
N PRO A 16 39.60 21.50 10.31
CA PRO A 16 38.85 20.37 9.79
C PRO A 16 39.17 19.15 10.66
N LEU A 17 38.16 18.55 11.27
CA LEU A 17 38.30 17.29 12.00
C LEU A 17 39.01 16.31 11.08
N ALA A 18 40.09 15.72 11.54
CA ALA A 18 40.83 14.71 10.80
C ALA A 18 39.87 13.57 10.40
N GLU A 19 39.92 13.16 9.13
CA GLU A 19 39.11 12.10 8.56
C GLU A 19 39.18 10.74 9.35
N SER A 20 40.17 10.59 10.22
CA SER A 20 40.39 9.42 11.05
C SER A 20 39.51 9.32 12.31
N GLU A 21 38.80 10.38 12.70
CA GLU A 21 37.98 10.39 13.93
C GLU A 21 36.47 10.17 13.71
N ILE A 22 36.01 10.11 12.46
CA ILE A 22 34.64 9.69 12.16
C ILE A 22 34.62 8.17 11.94
N THR A 23 35.00 7.42 12.97
CA THR A 23 34.56 6.02 13.10
C THR A 23 33.06 6.14 13.37
N ILE A 24 32.24 5.97 12.30
CA ILE A 24 30.80 5.80 12.45
C ILE A 24 30.65 4.55 13.32
N LYS A 25 30.41 4.73 14.62
CA LYS A 25 29.92 3.64 15.47
C LYS A 25 28.72 3.08 14.73
N GLU A 26 28.83 1.86 14.20
CA GLU A 26 27.69 1.16 13.62
C GLU A 26 26.63 1.05 14.71
N GLU A 27 25.64 1.94 14.66
CA GLU A 27 24.55 1.92 15.63
C GLU A 27 23.82 0.60 15.44
N LYS A 28 23.93 -0.27 16.44
CA LYS A 28 23.15 -1.51 16.50
C LYS A 28 21.69 -1.14 16.65
N THR A 29 20.82 -1.74 15.84
CA THR A 29 19.38 -1.58 15.98
C THR A 29 18.96 -1.90 17.43
N PRO A 30 18.36 -0.97 18.17
CA PRO A 30 17.87 -1.22 19.52
C PRO A 30 16.89 -2.39 19.52
N ARG A 31 16.97 -3.29 20.50
CA ARG A 31 16.02 -4.42 20.58
C ARG A 31 14.56 -3.95 20.62
N TYR A 32 14.32 -2.83 21.28
CA TYR A 32 12.98 -2.23 21.38
C TYR A 32 12.44 -1.71 20.05
N ALA A 33 13.29 -1.43 19.05
CA ALA A 33 12.87 -1.04 17.71
C ALA A 33 11.96 -2.11 17.07
N TRP A 34 12.22 -3.38 17.31
CA TRP A 34 11.37 -4.46 16.82
C TRP A 34 10.02 -4.54 17.54
N VAL A 35 9.95 -4.18 18.82
CA VAL A 35 8.67 -4.06 19.54
C VAL A 35 7.85 -2.92 18.92
N ILE A 36 8.47 -1.76 18.71
CA ILE A 36 7.82 -0.63 18.03
C ILE A 36 7.38 -1.04 16.61
N TRP A 37 8.22 -1.78 15.89
CA TRP A 37 7.87 -2.27 14.56
C TRP A 37 6.61 -3.16 14.59
N ILE A 38 6.56 -4.13 15.50
CA ILE A 38 5.42 -5.06 15.63
C ILE A 38 4.14 -4.29 15.95
N ILE A 39 4.15 -3.42 16.97
CA ILE A 39 2.92 -2.67 17.34
C ILE A 39 2.50 -1.68 16.25
N THR A 40 3.46 -1.08 15.53
CA THR A 40 3.20 -0.20 14.40
C THR A 40 2.63 -0.99 13.22
N PHE A 41 3.16 -2.19 12.98
CA PHE A 41 2.63 -3.08 11.96
C PHE A 41 1.19 -3.51 12.29
N LEU A 42 0.91 -3.99 13.50
CA LEU A 42 -0.41 -4.44 13.92
C LEU A 42 -1.47 -3.34 13.81
N ILE A 43 -1.17 -2.13 14.29
CA ILE A 43 -2.13 -1.03 14.22
C ILE A 43 -2.35 -0.55 12.78
N SER A 44 -1.30 -0.54 11.95
CA SER A 44 -1.43 -0.22 10.52
C SER A 44 -2.19 -1.29 9.77
N PHE A 45 -2.01 -2.56 10.15
CA PHE A 45 -2.59 -3.73 9.53
C PHE A 45 -4.12 -3.76 9.62
N ALA A 46 -4.71 -3.15 10.66
CA ALA A 46 -6.15 -3.00 10.79
C ALA A 46 -6.81 -2.29 9.59
N ALA A 47 -6.09 -1.34 8.97
CA ALA A 47 -6.64 -0.56 7.88
C ALA A 47 -6.83 -1.38 6.57
N PRO A 48 -5.84 -2.15 6.05
CA PRO A 48 -6.10 -3.02 4.92
C PRO A 48 -7.05 -4.19 5.26
N MET A 49 -7.05 -4.74 6.48
CA MET A 49 -8.08 -5.71 6.88
C MET A 49 -9.48 -5.11 6.73
N ALA A 50 -9.71 -3.89 7.23
CA ALA A 50 -10.97 -3.20 7.04
C ALA A 50 -11.29 -2.98 5.56
N GLN A 51 -10.30 -2.60 4.74
CA GLN A 51 -10.50 -2.37 3.31
C GLN A 51 -10.91 -3.63 2.56
N PHE A 52 -10.26 -4.77 2.82
CA PHE A 52 -10.38 -5.98 2.01
C PHE A 52 -11.33 -7.05 2.57
N LYS A 53 -11.88 -6.87 3.78
CA LYS A 53 -12.85 -7.80 4.38
C LYS A 53 -14.02 -8.14 3.44
N ILE A 54 -14.54 -7.16 2.69
CA ILE A 54 -15.69 -7.37 1.79
C ILE A 54 -15.36 -8.20 0.55
N VAL A 55 -14.12 -8.09 0.00
CA VAL A 55 -13.73 -8.87 -1.18
C VAL A 55 -13.49 -10.34 -0.86
N SER A 56 -13.39 -10.67 0.41
CA SER A 56 -13.25 -12.04 0.89
C SER A 56 -14.60 -12.75 1.07
N ILE A 57 -15.70 -11.98 1.12
CA ILE A 57 -17.08 -12.46 1.23
C ILE A 57 -17.99 -11.75 0.20
N PRO A 58 -17.63 -11.76 -1.11
CA PRO A 58 -18.28 -10.91 -2.11
C PRO A 58 -19.77 -11.26 -2.30
N LEU A 59 -20.16 -12.52 -2.10
CA LEU A 59 -21.55 -12.97 -2.29
C LEU A 59 -22.52 -12.38 -1.24
N ASN A 60 -22.02 -11.87 -0.12
CA ASN A 60 -22.86 -11.13 0.83
C ASN A 60 -23.24 -9.74 0.28
N PHE A 61 -22.53 -9.23 -0.70
CA PHE A 61 -22.73 -7.89 -1.27
C PHE A 61 -23.26 -7.92 -2.69
N ILE A 62 -22.71 -8.77 -3.56
CA ILE A 62 -23.11 -8.92 -4.96
C ILE A 62 -24.14 -10.03 -5.08
N TYR A 63 -25.24 -9.76 -5.77
CA TYR A 63 -26.22 -10.82 -6.07
C TYR A 63 -25.73 -11.68 -7.24
N VAL A 64 -25.53 -12.97 -6.95
CA VAL A 64 -25.23 -14.00 -7.95
C VAL A 64 -26.31 -15.07 -7.86
N PRO A 65 -27.13 -15.30 -8.91
CA PRO A 65 -28.22 -16.28 -8.87
C PRO A 65 -27.74 -17.69 -8.45
N GLY A 66 -28.35 -18.26 -7.43
CA GLY A 66 -28.03 -19.60 -6.92
C GLY A 66 -26.77 -19.71 -6.08
N ALA A 67 -26.01 -18.62 -5.87
CA ALA A 67 -24.78 -18.62 -5.09
C ALA A 67 -24.84 -17.65 -3.90
N SER A 68 -25.55 -16.51 -4.01
CA SER A 68 -25.63 -15.53 -2.93
C SER A 68 -26.51 -16.02 -1.78
N PRO A 69 -26.13 -15.77 -0.50
CA PRO A 69 -26.93 -16.10 0.66
C PRO A 69 -28.19 -15.24 0.74
N ASP A 70 -29.20 -15.72 1.49
CA ASP A 70 -30.38 -14.94 1.84
C ASP A 70 -29.95 -13.68 2.61
N GLY A 71 -30.50 -12.52 2.22
CA GLY A 71 -30.15 -11.24 2.85
C GLY A 71 -28.87 -10.61 2.32
N CYS A 72 -28.37 -11.00 1.14
CA CYS A 72 -27.28 -10.27 0.48
C CYS A 72 -27.75 -8.83 0.13
N PHE A 73 -26.78 -7.89 0.06
CA PHE A 73 -27.07 -6.48 -0.27
C PHE A 73 -27.61 -6.26 -1.69
N GLY A 74 -27.47 -7.25 -2.58
CA GLY A 74 -27.99 -7.20 -3.94
C GLY A 74 -27.35 -6.13 -4.83
N LEU A 75 -26.10 -5.80 -4.56
CA LEU A 75 -25.34 -4.84 -5.38
C LEU A 75 -24.97 -5.46 -6.74
N ASP A 76 -24.89 -4.60 -7.73
CA ASP A 76 -24.17 -4.89 -8.98
C ASP A 76 -22.65 -4.79 -8.80
N ALA A 77 -21.88 -5.16 -9.82
CA ALA A 77 -20.43 -5.12 -9.74
C ALA A 77 -19.89 -3.70 -9.58
N SER A 78 -20.56 -2.70 -10.16
CA SER A 78 -20.19 -1.29 -10.02
C SER A 78 -20.43 -0.78 -8.60
N GLY A 79 -21.57 -1.12 -7.99
CA GLY A 79 -21.89 -0.79 -6.60
C GLY A 79 -20.92 -1.41 -5.61
N PHE A 80 -20.52 -2.67 -5.84
CA PHE A 80 -19.47 -3.32 -5.05
C PHE A 80 -18.11 -2.61 -5.20
N GLY A 81 -17.74 -2.25 -6.43
CA GLY A 81 -16.54 -1.45 -6.70
C GLY A 81 -16.59 -0.08 -6.01
N MET A 82 -17.80 0.52 -5.87
CA MET A 82 -17.97 1.78 -5.16
C MET A 82 -17.67 1.64 -3.66
N LEU A 83 -18.02 0.53 -3.02
CA LEU A 83 -17.65 0.25 -1.62
C LEU A 83 -16.12 0.23 -1.44
N MET A 84 -15.37 -0.31 -2.41
CA MET A 84 -13.90 -0.28 -2.40
C MET A 84 -13.36 1.14 -2.62
N THR A 85 -14.03 1.92 -3.48
CA THR A 85 -13.66 3.30 -3.77
C THR A 85 -13.81 4.21 -2.56
N MET A 86 -14.89 4.05 -1.76
CA MET A 86 -15.14 4.90 -0.59
C MET A 86 -13.96 4.89 0.40
N VAL A 87 -13.36 3.74 0.66
CA VAL A 87 -12.17 3.64 1.52
C VAL A 87 -10.98 4.43 0.92
N SER A 88 -10.81 4.36 -0.38
CA SER A 88 -9.67 4.99 -1.04
C SER A 88 -9.86 6.51 -1.23
N LEU A 89 -11.10 6.98 -1.29
CA LEU A 89 -11.43 8.38 -1.56
C LEU A 89 -10.84 9.33 -0.50
N ILE A 90 -11.05 9.02 0.79
CA ILE A 90 -10.44 9.83 1.85
C ILE A 90 -8.92 9.67 1.88
N GLY A 91 -8.40 8.51 1.47
CA GLY A 91 -6.96 8.28 1.30
C GLY A 91 -6.33 9.22 0.26
N ILE A 92 -7.04 9.52 -0.85
CA ILE A 92 -6.62 10.53 -1.84
C ILE A 92 -6.53 11.91 -1.18
N VAL A 93 -7.58 12.30 -0.44
CA VAL A 93 -7.63 13.59 0.24
C VAL A 93 -6.52 13.72 1.29
N LEU A 94 -6.23 12.66 2.03
CA LEU A 94 -5.24 12.65 3.10
C LEU A 94 -3.80 12.41 2.61
N ALA A 95 -3.56 11.98 1.38
CA ALA A 95 -2.22 11.59 0.90
C ALA A 95 -1.14 12.67 1.13
N PHE A 96 -1.46 13.92 0.83
CA PHE A 96 -0.55 15.05 1.05
C PHE A 96 -0.73 15.70 2.45
N PRO A 97 -1.96 15.93 2.97
CA PRO A 97 -2.18 16.49 4.31
C PRO A 97 -1.65 15.60 5.45
N ALA A 98 -1.60 14.27 5.29
CA ALA A 98 -1.15 13.36 6.35
C ALA A 98 0.24 13.73 6.90
N ALA A 99 1.16 14.18 6.05
CA ALA A 99 2.48 14.64 6.49
C ALA A 99 2.41 15.85 7.43
N PHE A 100 1.45 16.76 7.18
CA PHE A 100 1.22 17.93 8.05
C PHE A 100 0.53 17.54 9.34
N ILE A 101 -0.40 16.60 9.28
CA ILE A 101 -1.07 16.04 10.46
C ILE A 101 -0.02 15.39 11.37
N CYS A 102 0.90 14.58 10.82
CA CYS A 102 2.03 14.01 11.55
C CYS A 102 2.91 15.06 12.21
N ARG A 103 3.16 16.19 11.52
CA ARG A 103 3.96 17.29 12.08
C ARG A 103 3.23 18.03 13.20
N LYS A 104 1.92 18.28 13.06
CA LYS A 104 1.13 19.07 14.01
C LYS A 104 0.72 18.26 15.25
N LEU A 105 0.27 17.03 15.06
CA LEU A 105 -0.22 16.16 16.13
C LEU A 105 0.86 15.23 16.70
N GLY A 106 1.94 14.98 15.94
CA GLY A 106 2.92 13.96 16.24
C GLY A 106 2.53 12.56 15.72
N LEU A 107 3.53 11.68 15.59
CA LEU A 107 3.35 10.34 15.00
C LEU A 107 2.44 9.44 15.84
N LYS A 108 2.57 9.49 17.19
CA LYS A 108 1.74 8.69 18.09
C LYS A 108 0.25 8.93 17.86
N GLN A 109 -0.15 10.19 17.86
CA GLN A 109 -1.55 10.59 17.73
C GLN A 109 -2.07 10.32 16.31
N THR A 110 -1.25 10.56 15.29
CA THR A 110 -1.64 10.31 13.89
C THR A 110 -1.88 8.81 13.63
N ILE A 111 -1.01 7.94 14.15
CA ILE A 111 -1.18 6.49 14.03
C ILE A 111 -2.40 6.03 14.85
N ALA A 112 -2.60 6.55 16.07
CA ALA A 112 -3.79 6.24 16.85
C ALA A 112 -5.09 6.69 16.14
N LEU A 113 -5.08 7.88 15.54
CA LEU A 113 -6.22 8.42 14.80
C LEU A 113 -6.57 7.53 13.58
N SER A 114 -5.58 6.92 12.92
CA SER A 114 -5.83 5.98 11.83
C SER A 114 -6.65 4.77 12.29
N ALA A 115 -6.31 4.20 13.45
CA ALA A 115 -7.05 3.06 14.00
C ALA A 115 -8.45 3.46 14.51
N ILE A 116 -8.56 4.66 15.13
CA ILE A 116 -9.86 5.19 15.56
C ILE A 116 -10.82 5.34 14.39
N GLY A 117 -10.35 5.82 13.23
CA GLY A 117 -11.16 5.91 12.03
C GLY A 117 -11.66 4.54 11.54
N VAL A 118 -10.81 3.51 11.59
CA VAL A 118 -11.20 2.12 11.26
C VAL A 118 -12.25 1.61 12.24
N ILE A 119 -12.09 1.84 13.55
CA ILE A 119 -13.02 1.40 14.58
C ILE A 119 -14.39 2.08 14.41
N ILE A 120 -14.40 3.40 14.26
CA ILE A 120 -15.66 4.16 14.11
C ILE A 120 -16.35 3.76 12.80
N GLY A 121 -15.59 3.65 11.69
CA GLY A 121 -16.13 3.23 10.41
C GLY A 121 -16.79 1.85 10.48
N GLY A 122 -16.09 0.86 11.01
CA GLY A 122 -16.63 -0.49 11.17
C GLY A 122 -17.83 -0.57 12.12
N LEU A 123 -17.88 0.23 13.20
CA LEU A 123 -19.06 0.33 14.07
C LEU A 123 -20.26 0.96 13.35
N VAL A 124 -20.03 2.01 12.54
CA VAL A 124 -21.08 2.63 11.73
C VAL A 124 -21.67 1.63 10.74
N GLU A 125 -20.84 0.80 10.10
CA GLU A 125 -21.27 -0.26 9.20
C GLU A 125 -22.13 -1.29 9.91
N ILE A 126 -21.70 -1.81 11.07
CA ILE A 126 -22.43 -2.82 11.84
C ILE A 126 -23.78 -2.28 12.35
N ILE A 127 -23.79 -1.05 12.91
CA ILE A 127 -25.01 -0.42 13.44
C ILE A 127 -25.98 -0.05 12.31
N GLY A 128 -25.45 0.34 11.14
CA GLY A 128 -26.23 0.68 9.96
C GLY A 128 -26.99 -0.50 9.35
N GLY A 129 -26.60 -1.74 9.69
CA GLY A 129 -27.25 -2.94 9.17
C GLY A 129 -27.22 -2.98 7.63
N ASP A 130 -28.35 -3.34 7.02
CA ASP A 130 -28.44 -3.52 5.57
C ASP A 130 -28.59 -2.19 4.78
N ASN A 131 -28.35 -1.04 5.41
CA ASN A 131 -28.43 0.26 4.75
C ASN A 131 -27.12 0.57 4.02
N ILE A 132 -27.17 0.53 2.68
CA ILE A 132 -25.99 0.77 1.83
C ILE A 132 -25.39 2.18 2.01
N ALA A 133 -26.20 3.19 2.28
CA ALA A 133 -25.68 4.55 2.48
C ALA A 133 -24.86 4.62 3.77
N THR A 134 -25.30 3.98 4.84
CA THR A 134 -24.55 3.89 6.10
C THR A 134 -23.29 3.07 5.92
N MET A 135 -23.36 1.96 5.15
CA MET A 135 -22.19 1.17 4.77
C MET A 135 -21.14 2.04 4.05
N MET A 136 -21.56 2.85 3.06
CA MET A 136 -20.65 3.74 2.34
C MET A 136 -19.99 4.80 3.26
N VAL A 137 -20.75 5.35 4.22
CA VAL A 137 -20.20 6.29 5.22
C VAL A 137 -19.16 5.59 6.10
N GLY A 138 -19.46 4.38 6.59
CA GLY A 138 -18.50 3.60 7.36
C GLY A 138 -17.23 3.29 6.59
N ARG A 139 -17.36 2.85 5.33
CA ARG A 139 -16.23 2.61 4.40
C ARG A 139 -15.37 3.86 4.20
N PHE A 140 -16.01 5.04 4.03
CA PHE A 140 -15.29 6.31 3.93
C PHE A 140 -14.49 6.62 5.20
N LEU A 141 -15.06 6.40 6.38
CA LEU A 141 -14.37 6.60 7.65
C LEU A 141 -13.21 5.63 7.86
N GLU A 142 -13.37 4.35 7.50
CA GLU A 142 -12.28 3.35 7.54
C GLU A 142 -11.08 3.77 6.69
N GLY A 143 -11.31 4.47 5.58
CA GLY A 143 -10.26 4.97 4.70
C GLY A 143 -9.27 5.93 5.38
N THR A 144 -9.64 6.57 6.50
CA THR A 144 -8.70 7.35 7.32
C THR A 144 -7.53 6.49 7.79
N GLY A 145 -7.78 5.20 8.04
CA GLY A 145 -6.77 4.21 8.37
C GLY A 145 -5.69 4.12 7.30
N ILE A 146 -6.08 3.89 6.05
CA ILE A 146 -5.15 3.78 4.90
C ILE A 146 -4.40 5.10 4.68
N GLY A 147 -5.13 6.23 4.72
CA GLY A 147 -4.56 7.55 4.45
C GLY A 147 -3.52 7.99 5.47
N LEU A 148 -3.79 7.80 6.75
CA LEU A 148 -2.90 8.22 7.83
C LEU A 148 -1.79 7.20 8.12
N ALA A 149 -2.12 5.90 8.22
CA ALA A 149 -1.13 4.87 8.52
C ALA A 149 -0.08 4.74 7.41
N GLY A 150 -0.50 4.87 6.13
CA GLY A 150 0.39 4.78 4.97
C GLY A 150 1.54 5.80 4.97
N VAL A 151 1.38 6.93 5.66
CA VAL A 151 2.40 7.97 5.80
C VAL A 151 3.09 7.89 7.17
N SER A 152 2.34 7.75 8.25
CA SER A 152 2.87 7.86 9.61
C SER A 152 3.65 6.63 10.07
N ALA A 153 3.21 5.42 9.68
CA ALA A 153 3.87 4.19 10.11
C ALA A 153 5.28 4.02 9.52
N PRO A 154 5.51 4.18 8.19
CA PRO A 154 6.86 4.17 7.63
C PRO A 154 7.77 5.24 8.24
N THR A 155 7.22 6.42 8.54
CA THR A 155 7.96 7.50 9.18
C THR A 155 8.42 7.08 10.58
N LEU A 156 7.56 6.48 11.40
CA LEU A 156 7.92 5.99 12.73
C LEU A 156 9.00 4.89 12.65
N ILE A 157 8.85 3.93 11.72
CA ILE A 157 9.84 2.89 11.50
C ILE A 157 11.20 3.50 11.13
N THR A 158 11.21 4.51 10.28
CA THR A 158 12.44 5.20 9.85
C THR A 158 13.19 5.85 11.00
N LEU A 159 12.49 6.34 12.04
CA LEU A 159 13.12 6.95 13.24
C LEU A 159 13.78 5.90 14.15
N TRP A 160 13.26 4.67 14.20
CA TRP A 160 13.76 3.61 15.07
C TRP A 160 14.86 2.75 14.46
N PHE A 161 14.94 2.70 13.13
CA PHE A 161 15.86 1.79 12.44
C PHE A 161 17.00 2.57 11.75
N PRO A 162 18.27 2.25 12.07
CA PRO A 162 19.42 2.84 11.39
C PRO A 162 19.47 2.42 9.91
N ASP A 163 20.21 3.15 9.09
CA ASP A 163 20.26 3.01 7.63
C ASP A 163 20.48 1.56 7.15
N LYS A 164 21.29 0.80 7.88
CA LYS A 164 21.64 -0.60 7.57
C LYS A 164 20.43 -1.54 7.61
N THR A 165 19.52 -1.35 8.56
CA THR A 165 18.37 -2.24 8.82
C THR A 165 17.03 -1.64 8.44
N ARG A 166 16.97 -0.32 8.16
CA ARG A 166 15.76 0.41 7.77
C ARG A 166 15.09 -0.18 6.52
N GLY A 167 15.90 -0.54 5.52
CA GLY A 167 15.38 -1.12 4.27
C GLY A 167 14.64 -2.43 4.51
N LEU A 168 15.15 -3.29 5.40
CA LEU A 168 14.49 -4.54 5.79
C LEU A 168 13.19 -4.26 6.54
N ALA A 169 13.22 -3.36 7.53
CA ALA A 169 12.05 -3.04 8.34
C ALA A 169 10.91 -2.43 7.52
N LEU A 170 11.22 -1.52 6.59
CA LEU A 170 10.24 -0.95 5.66
C LEU A 170 9.75 -1.98 4.64
N GLY A 171 10.64 -2.84 4.12
CA GLY A 171 10.26 -3.90 3.19
C GLY A 171 9.28 -4.90 3.81
N LEU A 172 9.52 -5.31 5.06
CA LEU A 172 8.60 -6.15 5.83
C LEU A 172 7.27 -5.42 6.10
N TRP A 173 7.31 -4.12 6.39
CA TRP A 173 6.07 -3.35 6.57
C TRP A 173 5.23 -3.29 5.29
N CYS A 174 5.84 -3.23 4.11
CA CYS A 174 5.12 -3.23 2.83
C CYS A 174 4.26 -4.49 2.60
N CYS A 175 4.48 -5.56 3.36
CA CYS A 175 3.65 -6.77 3.31
C CYS A 175 2.27 -6.62 3.97
N TRP A 176 1.97 -5.48 4.61
CA TRP A 176 0.72 -5.24 5.35
C TRP A 176 -0.54 -5.47 4.51
N VAL A 177 -0.57 -4.99 3.25
CA VAL A 177 -1.72 -5.18 2.35
C VAL A 177 -1.84 -6.63 1.87
N PRO A 178 -0.84 -7.25 1.23
CA PRO A 178 -1.00 -8.62 0.76
C PRO A 178 -1.25 -9.62 1.90
N LEU A 179 -0.67 -9.40 3.08
CA LEU A 179 -0.92 -10.25 4.24
C LEU A 179 -2.38 -10.12 4.74
N SER A 180 -2.95 -8.91 4.75
CA SER A 180 -4.35 -8.74 5.15
C SER A 180 -5.29 -9.46 4.19
N ILE A 181 -5.11 -9.28 2.88
CA ILE A 181 -5.95 -9.95 1.89
C ILE A 181 -5.84 -11.47 2.01
N THR A 182 -4.61 -11.99 2.20
CA THR A 182 -4.40 -13.43 2.41
C THR A 182 -5.15 -13.95 3.63
N LEU A 183 -5.03 -13.28 4.77
CA LEU A 183 -5.70 -13.68 6.00
C LEU A 183 -7.22 -13.51 5.89
N ASP A 184 -7.68 -12.37 5.37
CA ASP A 184 -9.11 -12.10 5.18
C ASP A 184 -9.74 -13.16 4.26
N SER A 185 -9.09 -13.52 3.15
CA SER A 185 -9.58 -14.52 2.19
C SER A 185 -9.71 -15.94 2.78
N ILE A 186 -8.98 -16.24 3.85
CA ILE A 186 -9.05 -17.54 4.55
C ILE A 186 -10.04 -17.46 5.71
N ILE A 187 -9.99 -16.39 6.51
CA ILE A 187 -10.69 -16.30 7.79
C ILE A 187 -12.11 -15.75 7.63
N CYS A 188 -12.31 -14.74 6.76
CA CYS A 188 -13.62 -14.08 6.64
C CYS A 188 -14.73 -15.02 6.15
N PRO A 189 -14.54 -15.92 5.16
CA PRO A 189 -15.58 -16.87 4.79
C PRO A 189 -15.98 -17.80 5.93
N LEU A 190 -15.03 -18.23 6.78
CA LEU A 190 -15.29 -19.09 7.94
C LEU A 190 -16.12 -18.36 9.00
N ILE A 191 -15.84 -17.08 9.24
CA ILE A 191 -16.62 -16.26 10.18
C ILE A 191 -17.99 -15.97 9.59
N ALA A 192 -18.06 -15.60 8.30
CA ALA A 192 -19.31 -15.25 7.63
C ALA A 192 -20.30 -16.42 7.61
N SER A 193 -19.82 -17.66 7.46
CA SER A 193 -20.68 -18.86 7.48
C SER A 193 -21.39 -19.10 8.83
N SER A 194 -20.84 -18.61 9.94
CA SER A 194 -21.37 -18.82 11.30
C SER A 194 -22.00 -17.57 11.91
N MET A 195 -21.49 -16.39 11.60
CA MET A 195 -21.86 -15.11 12.23
C MET A 195 -22.35 -14.05 11.23
N GLY A 196 -22.46 -14.40 9.95
CA GLY A 196 -22.80 -13.46 8.88
C GLY A 196 -21.68 -12.41 8.63
N TRP A 197 -21.95 -11.48 7.71
CA TRP A 197 -21.02 -10.40 7.40
C TRP A 197 -20.74 -9.49 8.62
N GLN A 198 -21.74 -9.29 9.51
CA GLN A 198 -21.58 -8.50 10.74
C GLN A 198 -20.50 -9.09 11.65
N GLY A 199 -20.40 -10.42 11.73
CA GLY A 199 -19.35 -11.10 12.49
C GLY A 199 -17.96 -10.79 11.96
N VAL A 200 -17.77 -10.78 10.64
CA VAL A 200 -16.51 -10.41 9.99
C VAL A 200 -16.10 -8.99 10.36
N PHE A 201 -17.03 -8.04 10.25
CA PHE A 201 -16.78 -6.63 10.58
C PHE A 201 -16.47 -6.46 12.06
N GLY A 202 -17.19 -7.18 12.95
CA GLY A 202 -16.95 -7.18 14.39
C GLY A 202 -15.55 -7.66 14.76
N VAL A 203 -15.05 -8.71 14.10
CA VAL A 203 -13.68 -9.22 14.32
C VAL A 203 -12.63 -8.19 13.89
N VAL A 204 -12.81 -7.51 12.76
CA VAL A 204 -11.88 -6.45 12.31
C VAL A 204 -11.88 -5.28 13.27
N VAL A 205 -13.05 -4.84 13.76
CA VAL A 205 -13.15 -3.78 14.78
C VAL A 205 -12.45 -4.21 16.08
N ALA A 206 -12.71 -5.43 16.56
CA ALA A 206 -12.07 -5.96 17.77
C ALA A 206 -10.53 -6.01 17.62
N PHE A 207 -10.04 -6.46 16.47
CA PHE A 207 -8.61 -6.44 16.16
C PHE A 207 -8.04 -5.02 16.19
N ALA A 208 -8.72 -4.05 15.57
CA ALA A 208 -8.29 -2.64 15.56
C ALA A 208 -8.23 -2.05 16.98
N VAL A 209 -9.21 -2.37 17.85
CA VAL A 209 -9.22 -1.94 19.26
C VAL A 209 -8.03 -2.53 20.01
N VAL A 210 -7.79 -3.83 19.90
CA VAL A 210 -6.66 -4.49 20.56
C VAL A 210 -5.33 -3.91 20.07
N ALA A 211 -5.16 -3.72 18.76
CA ALA A 211 -3.96 -3.11 18.18
C ALA A 211 -3.74 -1.68 18.67
N LEU A 212 -4.81 -0.88 18.77
CA LEU A 212 -4.76 0.49 19.31
C LEU A 212 -4.30 0.49 20.76
N VAL A 213 -4.88 -0.35 21.61
CA VAL A 213 -4.52 -0.45 23.04
C VAL A 213 -3.05 -0.87 23.19
N LEU A 214 -2.61 -1.91 22.48
CA LEU A 214 -1.22 -2.36 22.50
C LEU A 214 -0.26 -1.24 22.05
N PHE A 215 -0.62 -0.51 20.98
CA PHE A 215 0.17 0.60 20.49
C PHE A 215 0.28 1.71 21.52
N LEU A 216 -0.83 2.14 22.14
CA LEU A 216 -0.82 3.23 23.13
C LEU A 216 -0.02 2.89 24.39
N VAL A 217 -0.06 1.63 24.84
CA VAL A 217 0.64 1.15 26.03
C VAL A 217 2.14 0.97 25.79
N LEU A 218 2.50 0.37 24.64
CA LEU A 218 3.89 0.00 24.33
C LEU A 218 4.66 1.08 23.54
N TYR A 219 3.98 2.16 23.11
CA TYR A 219 4.64 3.21 22.34
C TYR A 219 5.66 3.98 23.19
N ARG A 220 6.89 4.05 22.66
CA ARG A 220 7.97 4.87 23.24
C ARG A 220 8.61 5.73 22.16
N VAL A 221 9.20 6.84 22.58
CA VAL A 221 10.01 7.71 21.72
C VAL A 221 11.47 7.25 21.84
N PRO A 222 12.26 7.18 20.73
CA PRO A 222 13.68 6.86 20.81
C PRO A 222 14.42 7.88 21.67
N GLU A 223 15.32 7.41 22.55
CA GLU A 223 16.19 8.29 23.34
C GLU A 223 17.10 9.10 22.38
N GLY A 224 17.18 10.41 22.63
CA GLY A 224 17.98 11.33 21.80
C GLY A 224 17.30 11.81 20.50
N SER A 225 16.11 11.33 20.17
CA SER A 225 15.32 11.96 19.11
C SER A 225 14.66 13.22 19.68
N VAL A 226 14.92 14.37 19.05
CA VAL A 226 14.12 15.57 19.30
C VAL A 226 12.68 15.18 19.05
N ALA A 227 11.80 15.36 20.05
CA ALA A 227 10.38 15.04 19.97
C ALA A 227 9.67 16.03 19.02
N GLY A 228 10.03 15.97 17.78
CA GLY A 228 9.50 16.78 16.70
C GLY A 228 10.12 16.30 15.40
N TYR A 229 9.29 15.75 14.56
CA TYR A 229 9.58 15.66 13.13
C TYR A 229 9.67 17.10 12.62
N SER A 230 10.82 17.75 12.84
CA SER A 230 11.14 19.05 12.26
C SER A 230 11.47 18.80 10.79
N ALA A 231 10.46 18.69 9.98
CA ALA A 231 10.60 18.93 8.56
C ALA A 231 10.95 20.42 8.40
N GLU A 232 12.22 20.74 8.37
CA GLU A 232 12.71 22.05 7.93
C GLU A 232 12.24 22.23 6.48
N GLY A 233 11.43 23.24 6.22
CA GLY A 233 10.92 23.59 4.90
C GLY A 233 9.47 24.09 4.96
N SER A 234 9.19 25.11 4.15
CA SER A 234 7.85 25.63 3.93
C SER A 234 7.03 24.62 3.11
N PHE A 235 5.68 24.58 3.29
CA PHE A 235 4.77 23.84 2.41
C PHE A 235 5.02 24.13 0.93
N ILE A 236 5.29 25.40 0.61
CA ILE A 236 5.57 25.85 -0.76
C ILE A 236 6.84 25.18 -1.34
N GLU A 237 7.87 24.97 -0.51
CA GLU A 237 9.08 24.25 -0.92
C GLU A 237 8.79 22.77 -1.20
N CYS A 238 7.95 22.13 -0.37
CA CYS A 238 7.50 20.76 -0.62
C CYS A 238 6.75 20.64 -1.96
N VAL A 239 5.85 21.59 -2.25
CA VAL A 239 5.09 21.61 -3.51
C VAL A 239 6.02 21.81 -4.70
N LYS A 240 7.08 22.66 -4.58
CA LYS A 240 8.07 22.83 -5.64
C LYS A 240 8.83 21.54 -5.99
N LEU A 241 9.00 20.63 -5.03
CA LEU A 241 9.62 19.32 -5.27
C LEU A 241 8.78 18.43 -6.19
N LEU A 242 7.46 18.63 -6.24
CA LEU A 242 6.55 17.93 -7.15
C LEU A 242 6.70 18.36 -8.61
N ASN A 243 7.49 19.38 -8.91
CA ASN A 243 7.75 19.84 -10.27
C ASN A 243 8.69 18.91 -11.07
N ASN A 244 9.06 17.75 -10.50
CA ASN A 244 9.88 16.75 -11.17
C ASN A 244 8.98 15.80 -12.00
N PRO A 245 9.01 15.82 -13.35
CA PRO A 245 8.15 14.99 -14.18
C PRO A 245 8.40 13.50 -14.03
N GLN A 246 9.60 13.09 -13.58
CA GLN A 246 9.95 11.68 -13.42
C GLN A 246 9.17 11.02 -12.26
N ILE A 247 8.84 11.78 -11.20
CA ILE A 247 8.04 11.23 -10.10
C ILE A 247 6.58 11.01 -10.52
N TRP A 248 6.03 11.89 -11.36
CA TRP A 248 4.68 11.71 -11.90
C TRP A 248 4.62 10.57 -12.92
N LEU A 249 5.69 10.38 -13.70
CA LEU A 249 5.77 9.24 -14.61
C LEU A 249 5.84 7.91 -13.83
N LEU A 250 6.60 7.85 -12.74
CA LEU A 250 6.58 6.72 -11.82
C LEU A 250 5.20 6.55 -11.17
N GLY A 251 4.58 7.65 -10.75
CA GLY A 251 3.22 7.68 -10.22
C GLY A 251 2.20 7.10 -11.21
N LEU A 252 2.29 7.43 -12.50
CA LEU A 252 1.45 6.88 -13.56
C LEU A 252 1.64 5.36 -13.72
N VAL A 253 2.89 4.89 -13.75
CA VAL A 253 3.19 3.45 -13.82
C VAL A 253 2.61 2.73 -12.61
N PHE A 254 2.77 3.30 -11.41
CA PHE A 254 2.24 2.72 -10.19
C PHE A 254 0.71 2.78 -10.10
N PHE A 255 0.10 3.87 -10.58
CA PHE A 255 -1.35 4.01 -10.70
C PHE A 255 -1.97 2.89 -11.55
N ILE A 256 -1.43 2.65 -12.75
CA ILE A 256 -1.92 1.59 -13.64
C ILE A 256 -1.66 0.21 -13.01
N PHE A 257 -0.51 0.02 -12.35
CA PHE A 257 -0.23 -1.19 -11.60
C PHE A 257 -1.31 -1.45 -10.52
N ILE A 258 -1.73 -0.44 -9.77
CA ILE A 258 -2.74 -0.55 -8.73
C ILE A 258 -4.15 -0.79 -9.32
N ILE A 259 -4.49 -0.16 -10.45
CA ILE A 259 -5.75 -0.48 -11.16
C ILE A 259 -5.84 -1.99 -11.38
N GLY A 260 -4.81 -2.59 -11.96
CA GLY A 260 -4.81 -4.02 -12.24
C GLY A 260 -4.78 -4.87 -10.98
N GLN A 261 -3.84 -4.61 -10.07
CA GLN A 261 -3.63 -5.45 -8.89
C GLN A 261 -4.79 -5.36 -7.89
N THR A 262 -5.18 -4.15 -7.52
CA THR A 262 -6.19 -3.94 -6.47
C THR A 262 -7.56 -3.65 -7.07
N GLY A 263 -7.63 -2.75 -8.05
CA GLY A 263 -8.89 -2.35 -8.64
C GLY A 263 -9.61 -3.48 -9.39
N ILE A 264 -8.87 -4.40 -9.98
CA ILE A 264 -9.43 -5.52 -10.75
C ILE A 264 -9.20 -6.86 -10.03
N VAL A 265 -7.95 -7.31 -9.89
CA VAL A 265 -7.67 -8.68 -9.40
C VAL A 265 -8.12 -8.86 -7.96
N ASN A 266 -7.65 -8.05 -7.02
CA ASN A 266 -8.02 -8.20 -5.62
C ASN A 266 -9.51 -7.95 -5.36
N THR A 267 -10.19 -7.19 -6.22
CA THR A 267 -11.62 -6.87 -6.04
C THR A 267 -12.53 -7.91 -6.70
N TYR A 268 -12.22 -8.34 -7.91
CA TYR A 268 -13.16 -9.13 -8.70
C TYR A 268 -12.73 -10.56 -8.99
N LEU A 269 -11.48 -10.96 -8.72
CA LEU A 269 -11.03 -12.34 -8.99
C LEU A 269 -11.89 -13.37 -8.24
N SER A 270 -12.17 -13.14 -6.96
CA SER A 270 -13.00 -14.05 -6.17
C SER A 270 -14.43 -14.17 -6.73
N THR A 271 -15.04 -13.05 -7.11
CA THR A 271 -16.37 -13.02 -7.74
C THR A 271 -16.37 -13.74 -9.10
N PHE A 272 -15.35 -13.50 -9.93
CA PHE A 272 -15.19 -14.17 -11.21
C PHE A 272 -15.10 -15.70 -11.06
N LEU A 273 -14.29 -16.17 -10.09
CA LEU A 273 -14.14 -17.62 -9.86
C LEU A 273 -15.43 -18.25 -9.33
N GLN A 274 -16.26 -17.52 -8.58
CA GLN A 274 -17.53 -17.98 -8.04
C GLN A 274 -18.69 -17.90 -9.04
N SER A 275 -18.64 -16.99 -10.02
CA SER A 275 -19.67 -16.83 -11.03
C SER A 275 -19.87 -18.12 -11.83
N ALA A 276 -21.12 -18.44 -12.14
CA ALA A 276 -21.46 -19.65 -12.88
C ALA A 276 -20.93 -19.60 -14.33
N PRO A 277 -20.56 -20.73 -14.92
CA PRO A 277 -20.25 -20.81 -16.37
C PRO A 277 -21.44 -20.32 -17.23
N PRO A 278 -21.23 -19.64 -18.37
CA PRO A 278 -19.92 -19.40 -19.03
C PRO A 278 -19.20 -18.13 -18.55
N VAL A 279 -19.75 -17.35 -17.61
CA VAL A 279 -19.20 -16.06 -17.15
C VAL A 279 -17.97 -16.28 -16.26
N GLY A 280 -18.01 -17.28 -15.39
CA GLY A 280 -16.93 -17.65 -14.47
C GLY A 280 -16.76 -19.18 -14.41
N TRP A 281 -16.31 -19.68 -13.25
CA TRP A 281 -15.91 -21.09 -13.08
C TRP A 281 -16.80 -21.86 -12.11
N GLY A 282 -17.70 -21.20 -11.38
CA GLY A 282 -18.58 -21.82 -10.39
C GLY A 282 -17.85 -22.42 -9.19
N TRP A 283 -16.69 -21.86 -8.83
CA TRP A 283 -15.96 -22.32 -7.65
C TRP A 283 -16.72 -22.00 -6.37
N SER A 284 -16.54 -22.82 -5.34
CA SER A 284 -17.06 -22.50 -4.01
C SER A 284 -16.36 -21.24 -3.46
N GLU A 285 -17.00 -20.55 -2.54
CA GLU A 285 -16.44 -19.34 -1.89
C GLU A 285 -15.05 -19.62 -1.26
N ALA A 286 -14.91 -20.78 -0.60
CA ALA A 286 -13.64 -21.20 -0.02
C ALA A 286 -12.55 -21.43 -1.08
N ALA A 287 -12.88 -22.05 -2.22
CA ALA A 287 -11.91 -22.28 -3.30
C ALA A 287 -11.49 -20.97 -3.98
N ALA A 288 -12.45 -20.08 -4.23
CA ALA A 288 -12.16 -18.76 -4.81
C ALA A 288 -11.36 -17.88 -3.85
N GLY A 289 -11.68 -17.90 -2.57
CA GLY A 289 -10.89 -17.26 -1.51
C GLY A 289 -9.46 -17.79 -1.44
N MET A 290 -9.28 -19.12 -1.57
CA MET A 290 -7.95 -19.73 -1.63
C MET A 290 -7.17 -19.27 -2.87
N GLY A 291 -7.80 -19.14 -4.03
CA GLY A 291 -7.19 -18.59 -5.24
C GLY A 291 -6.65 -17.18 -5.00
N LEU A 292 -7.44 -16.29 -4.40
CA LEU A 292 -7.01 -14.94 -4.03
C LEU A 292 -5.91 -14.95 -2.95
N ALA A 293 -6.03 -15.84 -1.95
CA ALA A 293 -5.01 -15.99 -0.91
C ALA A 293 -3.66 -16.45 -1.48
N VAL A 294 -3.64 -17.30 -2.51
CA VAL A 294 -2.40 -17.71 -3.19
C VAL A 294 -1.77 -16.54 -3.94
N VAL A 295 -2.55 -15.74 -4.69
CA VAL A 295 -2.05 -14.52 -5.36
C VAL A 295 -1.35 -13.61 -4.36
N THR A 296 -2.03 -13.29 -3.26
CA THR A 296 -1.52 -12.34 -2.28
C THR A 296 -0.44 -12.95 -1.37
N GLY A 297 -0.55 -14.25 -1.05
CA GLY A 297 0.46 -14.99 -0.31
C GLY A 297 1.82 -15.04 -1.02
N ILE A 298 1.83 -15.30 -2.32
CA ILE A 298 3.04 -15.23 -3.15
C ILE A 298 3.59 -13.80 -3.17
N SER A 299 2.71 -12.79 -3.22
CA SER A 299 3.12 -11.38 -3.20
C SER A 299 3.83 -11.01 -1.90
N ILE A 300 3.51 -11.64 -0.75
CA ILE A 300 4.21 -11.40 0.53
C ILE A 300 5.70 -11.74 0.41
N ILE A 301 6.02 -12.84 -0.27
CA ILE A 301 7.42 -13.26 -0.49
C ILE A 301 8.06 -12.43 -1.60
N ALA A 302 7.33 -12.17 -2.67
CA ALA A 302 7.84 -11.47 -3.84
C ALA A 302 8.08 -9.96 -3.61
N ASN A 303 7.37 -9.32 -2.66
CA ASN A 303 7.55 -7.90 -2.31
C ASN A 303 8.98 -7.57 -1.82
N PRO A 304 9.50 -8.20 -0.76
CA PRO A 304 10.87 -7.93 -0.31
C PRO A 304 11.92 -8.36 -1.33
N LEU A 305 11.65 -9.41 -2.13
CA LEU A 305 12.52 -9.82 -3.23
C LEU A 305 12.58 -8.74 -4.32
N GLY A 306 11.43 -8.20 -4.73
CA GLY A 306 11.36 -7.10 -5.71
C GLY A 306 12.13 -5.87 -5.25
N GLY A 307 11.98 -5.46 -3.99
CA GLY A 307 12.74 -4.37 -3.39
C GLY A 307 14.25 -4.63 -3.38
N SER A 308 14.65 -5.84 -2.97
CA SER A 308 16.05 -6.25 -2.90
C SER A 308 16.70 -6.31 -4.29
N VAL A 309 16.00 -6.86 -5.28
CA VAL A 309 16.47 -6.90 -6.67
C VAL A 309 16.63 -5.49 -7.21
N THR A 310 15.63 -4.63 -7.03
CA THR A 310 15.69 -3.22 -7.49
C THR A 310 16.86 -2.47 -6.85
N ALA A 311 17.13 -2.71 -5.56
CA ALA A 311 18.25 -2.06 -4.86
C ALA A 311 19.61 -2.50 -5.39
N LYS A 312 19.79 -3.79 -5.70
CA LYS A 312 21.07 -4.40 -6.14
C LYS A 312 21.34 -4.19 -7.63
N LEU A 313 20.33 -3.94 -8.45
CA LEU A 313 20.51 -3.76 -9.89
C LEU A 313 21.38 -2.52 -10.20
N PRO A 314 22.33 -2.64 -11.17
CA PRO A 314 23.04 -1.50 -11.70
C PRO A 314 22.06 -0.44 -12.23
N HIS A 315 22.43 0.83 -12.09
CA HIS A 315 21.57 1.96 -12.46
C HIS A 315 20.94 1.83 -13.86
N ARG A 316 21.71 1.34 -14.85
CA ARG A 316 21.23 1.16 -16.23
C ARG A 316 20.17 0.07 -16.36
N LEU A 317 20.22 -0.96 -15.51
CA LEU A 317 19.32 -2.12 -15.55
C LEU A 317 18.07 -1.94 -14.68
N LYS A 318 18.03 -0.93 -13.81
CA LYS A 318 16.85 -0.69 -12.94
C LYS A 318 15.54 -0.55 -13.72
N ARG A 319 15.58 -0.05 -14.96
CA ARG A 319 14.40 0.08 -15.84
C ARG A 319 13.75 -1.27 -16.18
N ILE A 320 14.48 -2.37 -16.07
CA ILE A 320 13.92 -3.71 -16.34
C ILE A 320 12.76 -4.02 -15.38
N VAL A 321 12.77 -3.50 -14.15
CA VAL A 321 11.71 -3.76 -13.16
C VAL A 321 10.36 -3.21 -13.61
N PRO A 322 10.17 -1.90 -13.86
CA PRO A 322 8.88 -1.38 -14.31
C PRO A 322 8.46 -1.93 -15.67
N VAL A 323 9.40 -2.16 -16.59
CA VAL A 323 9.11 -2.78 -17.90
C VAL A 323 8.67 -4.24 -17.73
N GLY A 324 9.37 -5.01 -16.90
CA GLY A 324 9.02 -6.40 -16.62
C GLY A 324 7.64 -6.54 -15.98
N VAL A 325 7.30 -5.66 -15.03
CA VAL A 325 5.97 -5.62 -14.43
C VAL A 325 4.89 -5.34 -15.49
N ALA A 326 5.11 -4.36 -16.38
CA ALA A 326 4.14 -4.03 -17.43
C ALA A 326 3.92 -5.17 -18.43
N VAL A 327 4.98 -5.86 -18.86
CA VAL A 327 4.88 -7.01 -19.74
C VAL A 327 4.18 -8.19 -19.05
N SER A 328 4.54 -8.44 -17.77
CA SER A 328 3.91 -9.52 -16.99
C SER A 328 2.40 -9.30 -16.83
N TYR A 329 1.95 -8.05 -16.74
CA TYR A 329 0.52 -7.73 -16.64
C TYR A 329 -0.26 -8.21 -17.86
N LEU A 330 0.24 -7.98 -19.07
CA LEU A 330 -0.42 -8.43 -20.32
C LEU A 330 -0.63 -9.94 -20.31
N ILE A 331 0.36 -10.71 -19.85
CA ILE A 331 0.31 -12.17 -19.77
C ILE A 331 -0.62 -12.62 -18.64
N CYS A 332 -0.50 -12.04 -17.45
CA CYS A 332 -1.26 -12.44 -16.28
C CYS A 332 -2.76 -12.23 -16.45
N PHE A 333 -3.18 -11.07 -17.00
CA PHE A 333 -4.61 -10.79 -17.22
C PHE A 333 -5.24 -11.73 -18.22
N TYR A 334 -4.51 -12.09 -19.30
CA TYR A 334 -4.97 -13.11 -20.22
C TYR A 334 -5.18 -14.46 -19.53
N LEU A 335 -4.19 -14.92 -18.75
CA LEU A 335 -4.25 -16.23 -18.08
C LEU A 335 -5.33 -16.29 -17.01
N LEU A 336 -5.59 -15.19 -16.28
CA LEU A 336 -6.55 -15.16 -15.18
C LEU A 336 -8.00 -15.13 -15.64
N PHE A 337 -8.35 -14.31 -16.64
CA PHE A 337 -9.73 -14.00 -16.98
C PHE A 337 -10.23 -14.67 -18.26
N GLN A 338 -9.42 -15.51 -18.91
CA GLN A 338 -9.88 -16.37 -20.01
C GLN A 338 -10.70 -17.55 -19.46
N ASN A 339 -11.70 -17.99 -20.22
CA ASN A 339 -12.64 -19.04 -19.81
C ASN A 339 -12.41 -20.39 -20.53
N SER A 340 -11.21 -20.65 -21.04
CA SER A 340 -10.95 -21.83 -21.88
C SER A 340 -10.30 -23.00 -21.14
N ASN A 341 -9.50 -22.74 -20.09
CA ASN A 341 -8.74 -23.80 -19.42
C ASN A 341 -8.43 -23.42 -17.95
N GLU A 342 -8.92 -24.23 -17.00
CA GLU A 342 -8.73 -24.02 -15.57
C GLU A 342 -7.27 -24.10 -15.14
N SER A 343 -6.45 -24.95 -15.75
CA SER A 343 -5.02 -25.03 -15.43
C SER A 343 -4.27 -23.72 -15.71
N LEU A 344 -4.70 -22.99 -16.74
CA LEU A 344 -4.11 -21.68 -17.08
C LEU A 344 -4.43 -20.63 -16.03
N ILE A 345 -5.59 -20.72 -15.36
CA ILE A 345 -5.94 -19.82 -14.24
C ILE A 345 -4.96 -19.98 -13.07
N TRP A 346 -4.64 -21.22 -12.70
CA TRP A 346 -3.67 -21.47 -11.62
C TRP A 346 -2.27 -20.92 -11.96
N ILE A 347 -1.84 -21.06 -13.22
CA ILE A 347 -0.60 -20.43 -13.70
C ILE A 347 -0.71 -18.91 -13.60
N GLY A 348 -1.85 -18.35 -14.02
CA GLY A 348 -2.14 -16.91 -13.92
C GLY A 348 -2.12 -16.41 -12.47
N ILE A 349 -2.71 -17.16 -11.52
CA ILE A 349 -2.71 -16.88 -10.09
C ILE A 349 -1.27 -16.78 -9.55
N VAL A 350 -0.42 -17.75 -9.85
CA VAL A 350 0.97 -17.77 -9.40
C VAL A 350 1.78 -16.62 -10.01
N LEU A 351 1.67 -16.42 -11.33
CA LEU A 351 2.38 -15.33 -12.01
C LEU A 351 1.90 -13.95 -11.57
N MET A 352 0.60 -13.77 -11.33
CA MET A 352 0.06 -12.51 -10.81
C MET A 352 0.54 -12.24 -9.38
N GLY A 353 0.67 -13.26 -8.55
CA GLY A 353 1.27 -13.13 -7.21
C GLY A 353 2.72 -12.63 -7.27
N ILE A 354 3.53 -13.21 -8.17
CA ILE A 354 4.92 -12.78 -8.38
C ILE A 354 4.95 -11.34 -8.91
N CYS A 355 4.15 -11.04 -9.93
CA CYS A 355 4.07 -9.72 -10.55
C CYS A 355 3.61 -8.66 -9.54
N GLY A 356 2.59 -8.98 -8.73
CA GLY A 356 2.06 -8.10 -7.67
C GLY A 356 3.13 -7.74 -6.64
N GLY A 357 3.91 -8.72 -6.21
CA GLY A 357 5.03 -8.50 -5.27
C GLY A 357 6.14 -7.65 -5.90
N PHE A 358 6.59 -7.98 -7.10
CA PHE A 358 7.62 -7.18 -7.79
C PHE A 358 7.13 -5.76 -8.12
N GLY A 359 5.85 -5.58 -8.44
CA GLY A 359 5.25 -4.27 -8.65
C GLY A 359 5.17 -3.46 -7.35
N GLY A 360 4.65 -4.04 -6.28
CA GLY A 360 4.54 -3.36 -4.98
C GLY A 360 5.90 -3.03 -4.37
N GLY A 361 6.76 -4.03 -4.18
CA GLY A 361 8.06 -3.89 -3.55
C GLY A 361 9.15 -3.30 -4.46
N GLY A 362 9.07 -3.54 -5.76
CA GLY A 362 10.09 -3.10 -6.72
C GLY A 362 9.92 -1.67 -7.21
N LEU A 363 8.69 -1.17 -7.37
CA LEU A 363 8.44 0.19 -7.89
C LEU A 363 8.60 1.28 -6.82
N ARG A 364 8.18 1.04 -5.58
CA ARG A 364 8.24 2.04 -4.51
C ARG A 364 9.64 2.58 -4.22
N PRO A 365 10.73 1.77 -4.20
CA PRO A 365 12.08 2.26 -3.95
C PRO A 365 12.60 3.25 -5.00
N PHE A 366 11.97 3.35 -6.18
CA PHE A 366 12.35 4.37 -7.17
C PHE A 366 11.98 5.79 -6.71
N ALA A 367 10.90 5.97 -5.95
CA ALA A 367 10.44 7.29 -5.53
C ALA A 367 11.53 8.09 -4.78
N PRO A 368 12.12 7.59 -3.68
CA PRO A 368 13.23 8.29 -3.02
C PRO A 368 14.47 8.41 -3.90
N THR A 369 14.73 7.46 -4.81
CA THR A 369 15.89 7.52 -5.72
C THR A 369 15.74 8.61 -6.77
N ILE A 370 14.55 8.82 -7.31
CA ILE A 370 14.24 9.88 -8.28
C ILE A 370 14.28 11.26 -7.61
N MET A 371 13.80 11.32 -6.36
CA MET A 371 13.69 12.56 -5.57
C MET A 371 14.97 12.92 -4.79
N ASN A 372 16.09 12.31 -5.06
CA ASN A 372 17.38 12.23 -4.34
C ASN A 372 18.02 13.57 -3.91
N GLN A 373 17.26 14.52 -3.36
CA GLN A 373 17.77 15.84 -2.94
C GLN A 373 17.71 16.04 -1.42
N SER A 374 16.73 15.44 -0.73
CA SER A 374 16.55 15.58 0.73
C SER A 374 15.60 14.52 1.27
N ALA A 375 15.56 14.33 2.59
CA ALA A 375 14.57 13.48 3.26
C ALA A 375 13.13 13.93 2.96
N MET A 376 12.90 15.24 2.89
CA MET A 376 11.63 15.85 2.52
C MET A 376 11.22 15.47 1.10
N ALA A 377 12.15 15.54 0.13
CA ALA A 377 11.90 15.16 -1.23
C ALA A 377 11.52 13.67 -1.36
N ALA A 378 12.19 12.79 -0.62
CA ALA A 378 11.83 11.37 -0.56
C ALA A 378 10.42 11.15 -0.01
N THR A 379 10.03 11.87 1.05
CA THR A 379 8.68 11.82 1.63
C THR A 379 7.62 12.28 0.63
N MET A 380 7.87 13.36 -0.10
CA MET A 380 6.96 13.84 -1.16
C MET A 380 6.83 12.84 -2.31
N GLY A 381 7.92 12.17 -2.69
CA GLY A 381 7.87 11.07 -3.65
C GLY A 381 6.98 9.92 -3.19
N MET A 382 7.06 9.54 -1.92
CA MET A 382 6.17 8.53 -1.33
C MET A 382 4.71 8.99 -1.26
N ALA A 383 4.46 10.29 -1.03
CA ALA A 383 3.11 10.84 -1.07
C ALA A 383 2.48 10.73 -2.48
N VAL A 384 3.26 10.97 -3.55
CA VAL A 384 2.80 10.72 -4.93
C VAL A 384 2.47 9.25 -5.16
N MET A 385 3.29 8.32 -4.65
CA MET A 385 3.01 6.89 -4.76
C MET A 385 1.73 6.51 -3.99
N GLN A 386 1.52 7.06 -2.80
CA GLN A 386 0.30 6.84 -2.02
C GLN A 386 -0.95 7.41 -2.69
N PHE A 387 -0.84 8.62 -3.25
CA PHE A 387 -1.89 9.24 -4.06
C PHE A 387 -2.25 8.35 -5.26
N ALA A 388 -1.24 7.90 -6.01
CA ALA A 388 -1.41 7.01 -7.15
C ALA A 388 -2.07 5.67 -6.75
N GLN A 389 -1.73 5.13 -5.57
CA GLN A 389 -2.35 3.92 -5.02
C GLN A 389 -3.85 4.14 -4.75
N CYS A 390 -4.19 5.18 -4.01
CA CYS A 390 -5.58 5.45 -3.67
C CYS A 390 -6.42 5.76 -4.92
N LEU A 391 -5.86 6.52 -5.85
CA LEU A 391 -6.53 6.83 -7.13
C LEU A 391 -6.75 5.56 -7.98
N GLY A 392 -5.77 4.66 -8.03
CA GLY A 392 -5.88 3.38 -8.75
C GLY A 392 -6.96 2.47 -8.18
N ASN A 393 -7.12 2.43 -6.86
CA ASN A 393 -8.17 1.68 -6.20
C ASN A 393 -9.58 2.20 -6.55
N CYS A 394 -9.72 3.50 -6.86
CA CYS A 394 -10.99 4.10 -7.28
C CYS A 394 -11.44 3.67 -8.69
N PHE A 395 -10.68 2.84 -9.39
CA PHE A 395 -11.05 2.35 -10.72
C PHE A 395 -12.04 1.16 -10.67
N SER A 396 -12.20 0.52 -9.51
CA SER A 396 -13.06 -0.67 -9.35
C SER A 396 -14.49 -0.48 -9.89
N PRO A 397 -15.21 0.64 -9.64
CA PRO A 397 -16.57 0.83 -10.17
C PRO A 397 -16.60 0.93 -11.69
N VAL A 398 -15.57 1.49 -12.31
CA VAL A 398 -15.48 1.62 -13.78
C VAL A 398 -15.40 0.22 -14.42
N TYR A 399 -14.58 -0.65 -13.85
CA TYR A 399 -14.48 -2.04 -14.30
C TYR A 399 -15.80 -2.80 -14.05
N GLY A 400 -16.41 -2.60 -12.88
CA GLY A 400 -17.71 -3.17 -12.54
C GLY A 400 -18.82 -2.74 -13.51
N ALA A 401 -18.91 -1.46 -13.85
CA ALA A 401 -19.91 -0.93 -14.78
C ALA A 401 -19.82 -1.54 -16.19
N ILE A 402 -18.62 -1.93 -16.62
CA ILE A 402 -18.45 -2.62 -17.92
C ILE A 402 -19.03 -4.05 -17.82
N ILE A 403 -18.83 -4.74 -16.71
CA ILE A 403 -19.41 -6.06 -16.45
C ILE A 403 -20.93 -5.97 -16.35
N ASP A 404 -21.46 -4.99 -15.63
CA ASP A 404 -22.89 -4.74 -15.47
C ASP A 404 -23.55 -4.41 -16.83
N GLY A 405 -22.79 -3.83 -17.77
CA GLY A 405 -23.20 -3.60 -19.15
C GLY A 405 -23.28 -4.89 -20.00
N GLY A 406 -23.00 -6.06 -19.42
CA GLY A 406 -23.09 -7.37 -20.09
C GLY A 406 -21.78 -7.87 -20.70
N ALA A 407 -20.66 -7.17 -20.50
CA ALA A 407 -19.34 -7.63 -20.91
C ALA A 407 -18.86 -8.78 -20.02
N THR A 408 -18.16 -9.74 -20.61
CA THR A 408 -17.42 -10.74 -19.83
C THR A 408 -16.23 -10.10 -19.10
N TYR A 409 -15.72 -10.77 -18.06
CA TYR A 409 -14.53 -10.30 -17.34
C TYR A 409 -13.32 -10.11 -18.26
N TRP A 410 -13.17 -10.96 -19.27
CA TRP A 410 -12.11 -10.83 -20.26
C TRP A 410 -12.30 -9.61 -21.17
N GLU A 411 -13.50 -9.37 -21.69
CA GLU A 411 -13.81 -8.20 -22.51
C GLU A 411 -13.61 -6.89 -21.70
N ALA A 412 -13.99 -6.89 -20.42
CA ALA A 412 -13.71 -5.80 -19.52
C ALA A 412 -12.19 -5.56 -19.35
N CYS A 413 -11.38 -6.61 -19.29
CA CYS A 413 -9.91 -6.48 -19.28
C CYS A 413 -9.37 -5.92 -20.60
N MET A 414 -9.88 -6.39 -21.74
CA MET A 414 -9.46 -5.91 -23.07
C MET A 414 -9.75 -4.42 -23.28
N THR A 415 -10.84 -3.93 -22.72
CA THR A 415 -11.24 -2.52 -22.86
C THR A 415 -10.57 -1.60 -21.85
N THR A 416 -10.07 -2.12 -20.72
CA THR A 416 -9.52 -1.33 -19.61
C THR A 416 -8.03 -1.57 -19.41
N ILE A 417 -7.67 -2.67 -18.73
CA ILE A 417 -6.31 -2.86 -18.22
C ILE A 417 -5.30 -3.19 -19.32
N ILE A 418 -5.71 -3.83 -20.41
CA ILE A 418 -4.79 -4.15 -21.50
C ILE A 418 -4.28 -2.88 -22.18
N PRO A 419 -5.12 -1.91 -22.63
CA PRO A 419 -4.65 -0.64 -23.16
C PRO A 419 -3.82 0.15 -22.15
N LEU A 420 -4.25 0.19 -20.88
CA LEU A 420 -3.50 0.86 -19.81
C LEU A 420 -2.14 0.21 -19.57
N SER A 421 -2.01 -1.12 -19.68
CA SER A 421 -0.73 -1.81 -19.56
C SER A 421 0.24 -1.46 -20.69
N VAL A 422 -0.26 -1.18 -21.89
CA VAL A 422 0.54 -0.64 -23.00
C VAL A 422 1.05 0.77 -22.66
N VAL A 423 0.17 1.64 -22.12
CA VAL A 423 0.57 2.98 -21.63
C VAL A 423 1.61 2.86 -20.51
N MET A 424 1.40 1.93 -19.56
CA MET A 424 2.35 1.63 -18.49
C MET A 424 3.71 1.20 -19.05
N LEU A 425 3.74 0.34 -20.07
CA LEU A 425 4.96 -0.13 -20.73
C LEU A 425 5.71 1.04 -21.38
N ILE A 426 5.00 1.88 -22.13
CA ILE A 426 5.58 3.08 -22.74
C ILE A 426 6.15 4.02 -21.66
N ALA A 427 5.37 4.32 -20.61
CA ALA A 427 5.80 5.16 -19.52
C ALA A 427 7.04 4.59 -18.80
N ALA A 428 7.09 3.27 -18.58
CA ALA A 428 8.22 2.59 -17.95
C ALA A 428 9.54 2.77 -18.70
N PHE A 429 9.51 2.84 -20.03
CA PHE A 429 10.70 3.10 -20.85
C PHE A 429 11.28 4.53 -20.64
N PHE A 430 10.43 5.50 -20.30
CA PHE A 430 10.87 6.89 -20.09
C PHE A 430 11.29 7.17 -18.64
N ILE A 431 11.08 6.26 -17.70
CA ILE A 431 11.57 6.42 -16.32
C ILE A 431 13.09 6.44 -16.33
N ARG A 432 13.66 7.51 -15.78
CA ARG A 432 15.10 7.65 -15.55
C ARG A 432 15.36 7.42 -14.06
N PRO A 433 15.81 6.21 -13.67
CA PRO A 433 16.18 5.98 -12.28
C PRO A 433 17.29 6.98 -11.93
N GLY A 434 17.11 7.74 -10.84
CA GLY A 434 18.10 8.70 -10.36
C GLY A 434 19.46 8.03 -10.18
N LYS A 435 20.57 8.72 -10.45
CA LYS A 435 21.89 8.22 -10.06
C LYS A 435 21.92 8.13 -8.55
N ASN A 436 22.28 6.97 -7.99
CA ASN A 436 22.69 6.90 -6.60
C ASN A 436 23.94 7.77 -6.48
N SER A 437 23.77 9.06 -6.21
CA SER A 437 24.89 9.86 -5.75
C SER A 437 25.25 9.31 -4.39
N PRO A 438 26.52 8.88 -4.17
CA PRO A 438 26.96 8.75 -2.81
C PRO A 438 26.69 10.11 -2.17
N VAL A 439 25.98 10.09 -1.03
CA VAL A 439 25.79 11.30 -0.23
C VAL A 439 27.18 11.86 0.00
N ARG A 440 27.59 12.86 -0.77
CA ARG A 440 28.73 13.70 -0.41
C ARG A 440 28.27 14.42 0.84
N ARG A 441 28.65 13.87 1.98
CA ARG A 441 28.63 14.59 3.25
C ARG A 441 29.55 15.80 3.06
N LYS A 442 28.98 16.98 2.89
CA LYS A 442 29.64 18.24 3.20
C LYS A 442 29.45 18.53 4.67
#